data_baee40b02b6aa1ebcfba557f99bb234b
#
_entry.id   baee40b02b6aa1ebcfba557f99bb234b
#
_cell.length_a   1.000
_cell.length_b   1.000
_cell.length_c   1.000
_cell.angle_alpha   90.00
_cell.angle_beta   90.00
_cell.angle_gamma   90.00
#
_symmetry.space_group_name_H-M   'P 1'
#
loop_
_entity.id
_entity.type
_entity.pdbx_description
1 polymer ?
#
loop_
_entity_poly.entity_id
_entity_poly.type
_entity_poly.pdbx_seq_one_letter_code
_entity_poly.pdbx_strand_id
1 'polypeptide(L)'
;VVRTTQDDGRENKQIKLFGLTAAKGRSNKYTSDASVTYNGKKYMLELKSSDVTKGNISTSRDFGRDKIEAWKINDGFIFSQFRKTEEGDELTGEHVFCTHEQLRPFYDKQIEKQNEGVADRAGLSEWEGVYDILEEHLTPREAARIERTFEWGTKLNDPKMRWSKLKEWGTLLDAQNPRKHLRELLTQENK
;
A
#
# COMPACT_ATOMS: atom_id res chain seq x y z
N VAL A 1 14.01 24.74 -4.74
CA VAL A 1 13.14 24.45 -3.58
C VAL A 1 12.37 23.17 -3.91
N VAL A 2 12.76 22.03 -3.32
CA VAL A 2 12.02 20.77 -3.45
C VAL A 2 10.72 20.95 -2.66
N ARG A 3 9.58 20.94 -3.36
CA ARG A 3 8.26 20.92 -2.69
C ARG A 3 8.11 19.56 -1.99
N THR A 4 8.25 19.54 -0.69
CA THR A 4 7.81 18.38 0.12
C THR A 4 6.31 18.28 0.03
N THR A 5 5.79 17.11 -0.37
CA THR A 5 4.35 16.85 -0.34
C THR A 5 3.90 16.64 1.12
N GLN A 6 2.61 16.80 1.39
CA GLN A 6 2.05 16.54 2.73
C GLN A 6 2.32 15.11 3.20
N ASP A 7 2.33 14.16 2.26
CA ASP A 7 2.61 12.74 2.53
C ASP A 7 4.07 12.53 2.97
N ASP A 8 5.03 13.22 2.36
CA ASP A 8 6.44 13.16 2.77
C ASP A 8 6.64 13.62 4.22
N GLY A 9 5.90 14.64 4.65
CA GLY A 9 5.94 15.14 6.03
C GLY A 9 5.46 14.11 7.05
N ARG A 10 4.36 13.41 6.74
CA ARG A 10 3.78 12.37 7.60
C ARG A 10 4.66 11.14 7.68
N GLU A 11 5.16 10.69 6.53
CA GLU A 11 6.09 9.57 6.43
C GLU A 11 7.37 9.82 7.23
N ASN A 12 7.96 11.02 7.17
CA ASN A 12 9.12 11.39 7.96
C ASN A 12 8.85 11.32 9.47
N LYS A 13 7.66 11.69 9.92
CA LYS A 13 7.28 11.57 11.33
C LYS A 13 7.15 10.10 11.77
N GLN A 14 6.60 9.22 10.91
CA GLN A 14 6.59 7.78 11.17
C GLN A 14 8.01 7.21 11.23
N ILE A 15 8.86 7.53 10.25
CA ILE A 15 10.27 7.12 10.20
C ILE A 15 10.98 7.49 11.50
N LYS A 16 10.84 8.73 11.96
CA LYS A 16 11.45 9.21 13.21
C LYS A 16 10.91 8.47 14.44
N LEU A 17 9.60 8.32 14.56
CA LEU A 17 8.96 7.66 15.70
C LEU A 17 9.43 6.22 15.85
N PHE A 18 9.41 5.45 14.76
CA PHE A 18 9.76 4.03 14.75
C PHE A 18 11.27 3.78 14.64
N GLY A 19 12.07 4.83 14.44
CA GLY A 19 13.53 4.72 14.28
C GLY A 19 13.92 3.96 13.02
N LEU A 20 13.20 4.22 11.92
CA LEU A 20 13.42 3.61 10.62
C LEU A 20 14.45 4.37 9.80
N THR A 21 14.93 3.75 8.76
CA THR A 21 15.74 4.38 7.71
C THR A 21 14.89 4.52 6.45
N ALA A 22 14.76 5.74 5.94
CA ALA A 22 14.04 5.98 4.68
C ALA A 22 14.69 5.22 3.53
N ALA A 23 13.88 4.67 2.63
CA ALA A 23 14.39 4.06 1.42
C ALA A 23 15.03 5.12 0.50
N LYS A 24 16.17 4.77 -0.10
CA LYS A 24 16.80 5.63 -1.12
C LYS A 24 16.04 5.48 -2.44
N GLY A 25 15.72 6.59 -3.08
CA GLY A 25 15.09 6.59 -4.40
C GLY A 25 13.57 6.49 -4.38
N ARG A 26 12.91 7.28 -3.54
CA ARG A 26 11.43 7.39 -3.37
C ARG A 26 10.61 7.57 -4.65
N SER A 27 11.24 7.78 -5.81
CA SER A 27 10.54 7.92 -7.10
C SER A 27 10.03 6.59 -7.66
N ASN A 28 10.46 5.46 -7.11
CA ASN A 28 10.06 4.15 -7.60
C ASN A 28 8.89 3.60 -6.77
N LYS A 29 7.69 3.63 -7.33
CA LYS A 29 6.44 3.14 -6.71
C LYS A 29 6.43 1.64 -6.36
N TYR A 30 7.48 0.91 -6.66
CA TYR A 30 7.66 -0.52 -6.38
C TYR A 30 8.69 -0.80 -5.28
N THR A 31 9.18 0.22 -4.60
CA THR A 31 10.10 0.07 -3.46
C THR A 31 9.37 0.30 -2.14
N SER A 32 9.91 -0.29 -1.07
CA SER A 32 9.44 -0.01 0.29
C SER A 32 9.69 1.45 0.67
N ASP A 33 8.87 2.00 1.55
CA ASP A 33 9.03 3.38 2.03
C ASP A 33 10.19 3.50 3.03
N ALA A 34 10.40 2.46 3.86
CA ALA A 34 11.43 2.48 4.89
C ALA A 34 11.98 1.08 5.20
N SER A 35 13.04 1.03 6.00
CA SER A 35 13.61 -0.21 6.52
C SER A 35 14.13 -0.03 7.94
N VAL A 36 14.29 -1.16 8.65
CA VAL A 36 14.94 -1.22 9.95
C VAL A 36 15.75 -2.51 10.07
N THR A 37 16.84 -2.48 10.86
CA THR A 37 17.65 -3.67 11.10
C THR A 37 17.55 -4.07 12.56
N TYR A 38 17.13 -5.30 12.83
CA TYR A 38 17.12 -5.90 14.16
C TYR A 38 17.86 -7.25 14.12
N ASN A 39 18.75 -7.47 15.07
CA ASN A 39 19.53 -8.72 15.18
C ASN A 39 20.23 -9.13 13.88
N GLY A 40 20.75 -8.13 13.12
CA GLY A 40 21.44 -8.35 11.84
C GLY A 40 20.53 -8.60 10.64
N LYS A 41 19.21 -8.78 10.82
CA LYS A 41 18.23 -8.91 9.75
C LYS A 41 17.61 -7.55 9.42
N LYS A 42 17.57 -7.23 8.13
CA LYS A 42 16.91 -6.03 7.59
C LYS A 42 15.45 -6.35 7.27
N TYR A 43 14.54 -5.52 7.77
CA TYR A 43 13.11 -5.58 7.52
C TYR A 43 12.68 -4.40 6.66
N MET A 44 11.91 -4.65 5.64
CA MET A 44 11.37 -3.67 4.71
C MET A 44 9.93 -3.33 5.08
N LEU A 45 9.58 -2.04 5.12
CA LEU A 45 8.30 -1.58 5.62
C LEU A 45 7.64 -0.59 4.65
N GLU A 46 6.34 -0.77 4.45
CA GLU A 46 5.47 0.19 3.77
C GLU A 46 4.78 1.06 4.82
N LEU A 47 4.74 2.36 4.61
CA LEU A 47 4.14 3.33 5.52
C LEU A 47 2.89 3.92 4.90
N LYS A 48 1.80 3.94 5.66
CA LYS A 48 0.54 4.56 5.24
C LYS A 48 0.00 5.43 6.36
N SER A 49 -0.64 6.52 5.98
CA SER A 49 -1.22 7.43 6.96
C SER A 49 -2.57 7.98 6.52
N SER A 50 -3.41 8.31 7.48
CA SER A 50 -4.66 9.04 7.24
C SER A 50 -4.94 10.05 8.33
N ASP A 51 -5.78 11.02 8.00
CA ASP A 51 -6.36 11.91 9.00
C ASP A 51 -7.37 11.14 9.86
N VAL A 52 -7.33 11.34 11.17
CA VAL A 52 -8.20 10.68 12.17
C VAL A 52 -9.68 10.86 11.85
N THR A 53 -10.06 11.98 11.21
CA THR A 53 -11.46 12.29 10.87
C THR A 53 -11.98 11.45 9.68
N LYS A 54 -11.11 10.84 8.89
CA LYS A 54 -11.51 10.13 7.66
C LYS A 54 -12.01 8.70 7.89
N GLY A 55 -11.65 8.06 8.99
CA GLY A 55 -12.02 6.69 9.31
C GLY A 55 -11.53 5.62 8.32
N ASN A 56 -10.75 6.01 7.32
CA ASN A 56 -10.18 5.11 6.31
C ASN A 56 -8.80 5.58 5.86
N ILE A 57 -8.04 4.65 5.28
CA ILE A 57 -6.71 4.88 4.72
C ILE A 57 -6.73 4.58 3.23
N SER A 58 -6.17 5.48 2.45
CA SER A 58 -5.92 5.31 1.02
C SER A 58 -4.77 4.34 0.77
N THR A 59 -4.86 3.55 -0.28
CA THR A 59 -3.79 2.62 -0.66
C THR A 59 -2.88 3.21 -1.74
N SER A 60 -3.34 3.22 -2.96
CA SER A 60 -2.66 3.88 -4.07
C SER A 60 -3.64 4.10 -5.24
N ARG A 61 -3.31 5.04 -6.11
CA ARG A 61 -3.91 5.10 -7.44
C ARG A 61 -3.48 3.87 -8.22
N ASP A 62 -4.26 3.46 -9.19
CA ASP A 62 -3.95 2.31 -10.04
C ASP A 62 -3.62 1.02 -9.23
N PHE A 63 -4.40 0.75 -8.18
CA PHE A 63 -4.23 -0.43 -7.35
C PHE A 63 -4.67 -1.68 -8.11
N GLY A 64 -3.75 -2.58 -8.37
CA GLY A 64 -3.96 -3.83 -9.09
C GLY A 64 -3.16 -4.99 -8.50
N ARG A 65 -3.25 -6.15 -9.12
CA ARG A 65 -2.47 -7.34 -8.73
C ARG A 65 -0.96 -7.07 -8.75
N ASP A 66 -0.49 -6.30 -9.75
CA ASP A 66 0.90 -5.85 -9.85
C ASP A 66 1.37 -5.07 -8.61
N LYS A 67 0.49 -4.26 -8.01
CA LYS A 67 0.80 -3.54 -6.78
C LYS A 67 0.79 -4.46 -5.57
N ILE A 68 -0.11 -5.42 -5.50
CA ILE A 68 -0.13 -6.45 -4.44
C ILE A 68 1.16 -7.27 -4.49
N GLU A 69 1.58 -7.71 -5.68
CA GLU A 69 2.84 -8.44 -5.86
C GLU A 69 4.06 -7.58 -5.48
N ALA A 70 4.08 -6.32 -5.91
CA ALA A 70 5.15 -5.39 -5.54
C ALA A 70 5.23 -5.17 -4.02
N TRP A 71 4.12 -5.19 -3.31
CA TRP A 71 4.09 -5.03 -1.86
C TRP A 71 4.63 -6.25 -1.10
N LYS A 72 4.74 -7.41 -1.74
CA LYS A 72 5.32 -8.64 -1.13
C LYS A 72 6.80 -8.51 -0.73
N ILE A 73 7.49 -7.48 -1.22
CA ILE A 73 8.86 -7.19 -0.77
C ILE A 73 8.91 -6.64 0.67
N ASN A 74 7.77 -6.17 1.20
CA ASN A 74 7.69 -5.63 2.55
C ASN A 74 7.50 -6.76 3.56
N ASP A 75 8.23 -6.71 4.65
CA ASP A 75 8.01 -7.60 5.80
C ASP A 75 6.77 -7.17 6.60
N GLY A 76 6.31 -5.94 6.42
CA GLY A 76 5.11 -5.44 7.07
C GLY A 76 4.72 -4.02 6.67
N PHE A 77 3.57 -3.62 7.19
CA PHE A 77 2.91 -2.34 6.93
C PHE A 77 2.65 -1.62 8.24
N ILE A 78 2.98 -0.34 8.30
CA ILE A 78 2.64 0.52 9.43
C ILE A 78 1.59 1.54 8.98
N PHE A 79 0.41 1.43 9.56
CA PHE A 79 -0.68 2.36 9.36
C PHE A 79 -0.74 3.32 10.54
N SER A 80 -0.77 4.62 10.29
CA SER A 80 -0.77 5.64 11.34
C SER A 80 -1.89 6.65 11.15
N GLN A 81 -2.48 7.10 12.25
CA GLN A 81 -3.41 8.23 12.22
C GLN A 81 -2.72 9.54 12.57
N PHE A 82 -3.14 10.58 11.88
CA PHE A 82 -2.72 11.96 12.11
C PHE A 82 -3.92 12.85 12.41
N ARG A 83 -3.66 13.87 13.21
CA ARG A 83 -4.57 15.00 13.43
C ARG A 83 -3.95 16.24 12.81
N LYS A 84 -4.75 17.03 12.12
CA LYS A 84 -4.35 18.36 11.67
C LYS A 84 -4.39 19.33 12.84
N THR A 85 -3.31 20.06 13.04
CA THR A 85 -3.19 21.16 14.00
C THR A 85 -2.76 22.43 13.26
N GLU A 86 -2.76 23.56 13.97
CA GLU A 86 -2.26 24.83 13.42
C GLU A 86 -0.75 24.75 13.08
N GLU A 87 -0.01 23.94 13.80
CA GLU A 87 1.44 23.72 13.60
C GLU A 87 1.75 22.62 12.55
N GLY A 88 0.71 22.00 11.98
CA GLY A 88 0.83 20.93 10.98
C GLY A 88 0.21 19.61 11.42
N ASP A 89 0.59 18.52 10.73
CA ASP A 89 0.05 17.20 11.03
C ASP A 89 0.79 16.55 12.21
N GLU A 90 0.07 16.10 13.23
CA GLU A 90 0.61 15.42 14.40
C GLU A 90 0.15 13.96 14.45
N LEU A 91 1.04 13.04 14.89
CA LEU A 91 0.70 11.65 15.17
C LEU A 91 -0.25 11.56 16.37
N THR A 92 -1.34 10.82 16.24
CA THR A 92 -2.32 10.64 17.33
C THR A 92 -1.90 9.61 18.38
N GLY A 93 -0.80 8.87 18.13
CA GLY A 93 -0.38 7.74 18.94
C GLY A 93 -1.07 6.42 18.57
N GLU A 94 -2.04 6.44 17.64
CA GLU A 94 -2.71 5.22 17.18
C GLU A 94 -2.05 4.71 15.89
N HIS A 95 -1.42 3.53 16.00
CA HIS A 95 -0.68 2.86 14.93
C HIS A 95 -1.05 1.39 14.87
N VAL A 96 -1.25 0.87 13.66
CA VAL A 96 -1.50 -0.55 13.44
C VAL A 96 -0.39 -1.13 12.57
N PHE A 97 0.18 -2.24 13.01
CA PHE A 97 1.09 -3.06 12.20
C PHE A 97 0.31 -4.21 11.58
N CYS A 98 0.54 -4.47 10.30
CA CYS A 98 -0.01 -5.62 9.60
C CYS A 98 1.08 -6.34 8.81
N THR A 99 1.00 -7.67 8.78
CA THR A 99 1.71 -8.52 7.83
C THR A 99 0.92 -8.67 6.54
N HIS A 100 1.51 -9.28 5.51
CA HIS A 100 0.78 -9.65 4.30
C HIS A 100 -0.39 -10.58 4.56
N GLU A 101 -0.20 -11.57 5.42
CA GLU A 101 -1.24 -12.53 5.76
C GLU A 101 -2.45 -11.84 6.41
N GLN A 102 -2.20 -10.88 7.30
CA GLN A 102 -3.24 -10.09 7.94
C GLN A 102 -3.98 -9.16 6.97
N LEU A 103 -3.33 -8.73 5.88
CA LEU A 103 -3.97 -7.93 4.82
C LEU A 103 -4.65 -8.76 3.72
N ARG A 104 -4.54 -10.09 3.75
CA ARG A 104 -5.15 -10.97 2.76
C ARG A 104 -6.64 -10.72 2.53
N PRO A 105 -7.49 -10.52 3.56
CA PRO A 105 -8.91 -10.24 3.34
C PRO A 105 -9.18 -8.97 2.51
N PHE A 106 -8.27 -7.98 2.61
CA PHE A 106 -8.33 -6.79 1.76
C PHE A 106 -7.94 -7.12 0.32
N TYR A 107 -6.84 -7.86 0.12
CA TYR A 107 -6.36 -8.21 -1.21
C TYR A 107 -7.38 -9.05 -1.98
N ASP A 108 -7.92 -10.08 -1.36
CA ASP A 108 -8.91 -10.98 -1.96
C ASP A 108 -10.14 -10.20 -2.46
N LYS A 109 -10.64 -9.29 -1.64
CA LYS A 109 -11.74 -8.39 -2.02
C LYS A 109 -11.39 -7.48 -3.21
N GLN A 110 -10.16 -6.98 -3.30
CA GLN A 110 -9.77 -6.14 -4.42
C GLN A 110 -9.62 -6.96 -5.70
N ILE A 111 -9.07 -8.17 -5.61
CA ILE A 111 -8.94 -9.12 -6.73
C ILE A 111 -10.34 -9.52 -7.25
N GLU A 112 -11.28 -9.82 -6.35
CA GLU A 112 -12.67 -10.11 -6.70
C GLU A 112 -13.30 -8.97 -7.50
N LYS A 113 -13.20 -7.73 -7.01
CA LYS A 113 -13.69 -6.55 -7.72
C LYS A 113 -13.04 -6.32 -9.07
N GLN A 114 -11.75 -6.63 -9.21
CA GLN A 114 -11.06 -6.55 -10.49
C GLN A 114 -11.57 -7.58 -11.46
N ASN A 115 -11.86 -8.80 -11.00
CA ASN A 115 -12.42 -9.87 -11.81
C ASN A 115 -13.87 -9.56 -12.23
N GLU A 116 -14.70 -9.01 -11.32
CA GLU A 116 -16.05 -8.54 -11.64
C GLU A 116 -16.01 -7.46 -12.74
N GLY A 117 -15.12 -6.48 -12.60
CA GLY A 117 -14.94 -5.43 -13.62
C GLY A 117 -14.46 -5.95 -14.98
N VAL A 118 -13.82 -7.11 -15.04
CA VAL A 118 -13.48 -7.81 -16.28
C VAL A 118 -14.69 -8.56 -16.82
N ALA A 119 -15.47 -9.19 -15.95
CA ALA A 119 -16.70 -9.91 -16.34
C ALA A 119 -17.80 -8.96 -16.82
N ASP A 120 -17.98 -7.79 -16.18
CA ASP A 120 -18.95 -6.77 -16.58
C ASP A 120 -18.61 -6.10 -17.92
N ARG A 121 -17.37 -6.16 -18.34
CA ARG A 121 -16.94 -5.85 -19.71
C ARG A 121 -17.13 -7.07 -20.62
N ALA A 122 -18.21 -7.82 -20.32
CA ALA A 122 -18.63 -9.03 -21.00
C ALA A 122 -18.59 -8.86 -22.51
N GLY A 123 -17.87 -9.69 -23.13
CA GLY A 123 -17.48 -9.62 -24.50
C GLY A 123 -15.95 -9.64 -24.60
N LEU A 124 -15.23 -10.17 -23.58
CA LEU A 124 -13.81 -10.43 -23.77
C LEU A 124 -13.55 -11.24 -25.05
N SER A 125 -14.45 -12.17 -25.40
CA SER A 125 -14.40 -12.88 -26.67
C SER A 125 -14.70 -11.96 -27.87
N GLU A 126 -15.56 -10.95 -27.72
CA GLU A 126 -15.79 -9.92 -28.74
C GLU A 126 -14.64 -8.92 -28.78
N TRP A 127 -14.01 -8.64 -27.64
CA TRP A 127 -12.86 -7.75 -27.55
C TRP A 127 -11.55 -8.40 -28.07
N GLU A 128 -11.37 -9.71 -27.93
CA GLU A 128 -10.22 -10.39 -28.55
C GLU A 128 -10.24 -10.18 -30.09
N GLY A 129 -11.39 -10.36 -30.71
CA GLY A 129 -11.50 -10.08 -32.15
C GLY A 129 -11.33 -8.62 -32.54
N VAL A 130 -11.76 -7.69 -31.67
CA VAL A 130 -11.57 -6.24 -31.89
C VAL A 130 -10.14 -5.82 -31.62
N TYR A 131 -9.47 -6.45 -30.63
CA TYR A 131 -8.06 -6.18 -30.33
C TYR A 131 -7.15 -6.53 -31.50
N ASP A 132 -7.34 -7.68 -32.11
CA ASP A 132 -6.56 -8.12 -33.28
C ASP A 132 -6.71 -7.12 -34.46
N ILE A 133 -7.90 -6.52 -34.63
CA ILE A 133 -8.16 -5.49 -35.65
C ILE A 133 -7.55 -4.15 -35.28
N LEU A 134 -7.50 -3.80 -33.99
CA LEU A 134 -7.01 -2.51 -33.52
C LEU A 134 -5.50 -2.50 -33.27
N GLU A 135 -4.87 -3.66 -33.11
CA GLU A 135 -3.44 -3.77 -32.79
C GLU A 135 -2.56 -3.01 -33.81
N GLU A 136 -2.92 -3.07 -35.08
CA GLU A 136 -2.22 -2.34 -36.17
C GLU A 136 -2.30 -0.81 -36.02
N HIS A 137 -3.26 -0.29 -35.24
CA HIS A 137 -3.51 1.13 -35.06
C HIS A 137 -3.15 1.65 -33.67
N LEU A 138 -2.75 0.75 -32.75
CA LEU A 138 -2.35 1.12 -31.38
C LEU A 138 -0.87 1.51 -31.32
N THR A 139 -0.58 2.52 -30.54
CA THR A 139 0.80 2.76 -30.16
C THR A 139 1.31 1.63 -29.25
N PRO A 140 2.62 1.33 -29.24
CA PRO A 140 3.17 0.29 -28.35
C PRO A 140 2.82 0.48 -26.87
N ARG A 141 2.58 1.72 -26.46
CA ARG A 141 2.18 2.05 -25.09
C ARG A 141 0.73 1.70 -24.80
N GLU A 142 -0.16 1.90 -25.77
CA GLU A 142 -1.57 1.54 -25.66
C GLU A 142 -1.76 0.03 -25.71
N ALA A 143 -1.10 -0.66 -26.63
CA ALA A 143 -1.07 -2.12 -26.70
C ALA A 143 -0.62 -2.72 -25.37
N ALA A 144 0.54 -2.31 -24.83
CA ALA A 144 1.05 -2.79 -23.55
C ALA A 144 0.15 -2.43 -22.34
N ARG A 145 -0.67 -1.39 -22.43
CA ARG A 145 -1.67 -1.05 -21.42
C ARG A 145 -2.88 -1.99 -21.49
N ILE A 146 -3.32 -2.31 -22.67
CA ILE A 146 -4.44 -3.23 -22.90
C ILE A 146 -4.05 -4.65 -22.48
N GLU A 147 -2.90 -5.16 -22.93
CA GLU A 147 -2.35 -6.45 -22.52
C GLU A 147 -2.27 -6.59 -21.00
N ARG A 148 -1.70 -5.58 -20.32
CA ARG A 148 -1.67 -5.56 -18.86
C ARG A 148 -3.05 -5.56 -18.22
N THR A 149 -4.05 -4.96 -18.86
CA THR A 149 -5.43 -4.97 -18.36
C THR A 149 -6.05 -6.36 -18.49
N PHE A 150 -5.76 -7.09 -19.57
CA PHE A 150 -6.18 -8.48 -19.74
C PHE A 150 -5.47 -9.41 -18.75
N GLU A 151 -4.15 -9.28 -18.60
CA GLU A 151 -3.35 -10.13 -17.72
C GLU A 151 -3.65 -9.89 -16.23
N TRP A 152 -3.78 -8.62 -15.81
CA TRP A 152 -3.82 -8.23 -14.40
C TRP A 152 -5.19 -7.70 -13.92
N GLY A 153 -6.18 -7.65 -14.80
CA GLY A 153 -7.50 -7.10 -14.49
C GLY A 153 -7.54 -5.57 -14.45
N THR A 154 -8.73 -5.05 -14.23
CA THR A 154 -8.94 -3.59 -14.14
C THR A 154 -8.31 -3.03 -12.87
N LYS A 155 -7.46 -2.00 -13.01
CA LYS A 155 -6.90 -1.30 -11.86
C LYS A 155 -7.97 -0.49 -11.14
N LEU A 156 -7.94 -0.55 -9.82
CA LEU A 156 -8.85 0.19 -8.96
C LEU A 156 -8.23 1.54 -8.59
N ASN A 157 -9.06 2.59 -8.61
CA ASN A 157 -8.62 3.91 -8.21
C ASN A 157 -8.68 4.05 -6.69
N ASP A 158 -7.52 3.96 -6.05
CA ASP A 158 -7.31 4.23 -4.63
C ASP A 158 -8.33 3.52 -3.70
N PRO A 159 -8.40 2.17 -3.73
CA PRO A 159 -9.27 1.44 -2.82
C PRO A 159 -8.87 1.73 -1.37
N LYS A 160 -9.87 1.90 -0.51
CA LYS A 160 -9.67 2.35 0.86
C LYS A 160 -9.83 1.20 1.85
N MET A 161 -8.94 1.15 2.83
CA MET A 161 -9.06 0.28 4.00
C MET A 161 -9.73 1.04 5.14
N ARG A 162 -10.79 0.49 5.72
CA ARG A 162 -11.40 1.06 6.92
C ARG A 162 -10.48 0.88 8.12
N TRP A 163 -10.32 1.94 8.90
CA TRP A 163 -9.48 1.90 10.10
C TRP A 163 -9.91 0.82 11.10
N SER A 164 -11.22 0.65 11.28
CA SER A 164 -11.77 -0.43 12.12
C SER A 164 -11.36 -1.82 11.66
N LYS A 165 -11.29 -2.06 10.34
CA LYS A 165 -10.84 -3.34 9.78
C LYS A 165 -9.34 -3.54 9.93
N LEU A 166 -8.54 -2.50 9.79
CA LEU A 166 -7.11 -2.57 10.07
C LEU A 166 -6.84 -2.97 11.52
N LYS A 167 -7.60 -2.44 12.48
CA LYS A 167 -7.50 -2.84 13.90
C LYS A 167 -7.97 -4.27 14.17
N GLU A 168 -8.90 -4.77 13.37
CA GLU A 168 -9.39 -6.15 13.45
C GLU A 168 -8.36 -7.14 12.89
N TRP A 169 -7.70 -6.79 11.78
CA TRP A 169 -6.77 -7.68 11.08
C TRP A 169 -5.35 -7.64 11.64
N GLY A 170 -4.89 -6.45 12.00
CA GLY A 170 -3.53 -6.18 12.44
C GLY A 170 -3.37 -6.10 13.94
N THR A 171 -2.19 -5.68 14.34
CA THR A 171 -1.83 -5.47 15.75
C THR A 171 -1.74 -3.98 16.05
N LEU A 172 -2.56 -3.50 16.99
CA LEU A 172 -2.46 -2.15 17.51
C LEU A 172 -1.14 -2.02 18.30
N LEU A 173 -0.30 -1.09 17.90
CA LEU A 173 0.98 -0.89 18.58
C LEU A 173 0.78 -0.16 19.91
N ASP A 174 1.64 -0.47 20.87
CA ASP A 174 1.67 0.22 22.16
C ASP A 174 1.95 1.72 21.95
N ALA A 175 1.01 2.57 22.38
CA ALA A 175 1.11 4.02 22.18
C ALA A 175 2.28 4.65 22.95
N GLN A 176 2.70 4.06 24.08
CA GLN A 176 3.82 4.56 24.88
C GLN A 176 5.19 4.11 24.34
N ASN A 177 5.25 2.88 23.79
CA ASN A 177 6.49 2.29 23.29
C ASN A 177 6.31 1.64 21.90
N PRO A 178 5.83 2.38 20.88
CA PRO A 178 5.47 1.77 19.60
C PRO A 178 6.66 1.16 18.87
N ARG A 179 7.85 1.76 19.00
CA ARG A 179 9.08 1.23 18.42
C ARG A 179 9.50 -0.11 19.04
N LYS A 180 9.39 -0.24 20.36
CA LYS A 180 9.72 -1.51 21.06
C LYS A 180 8.76 -2.60 20.63
N HIS A 181 7.46 -2.31 20.62
CA HIS A 181 6.43 -3.28 20.22
C HIS A 181 6.59 -3.72 18.76
N LEU A 182 6.86 -2.77 17.84
CA LEU A 182 7.18 -3.09 16.44
C LEU A 182 8.38 -4.06 16.33
N ARG A 183 9.46 -3.80 17.08
CA ARG A 183 10.63 -4.68 17.11
C ARG A 183 10.25 -6.10 17.56
N GLU A 184 9.47 -6.22 18.62
CA GLU A 184 9.01 -7.51 19.13
C GLU A 184 8.23 -8.28 18.06
N LEU A 185 7.26 -7.63 17.38
CA LEU A 185 6.48 -8.25 16.31
C LEU A 185 7.37 -8.73 15.16
N LEU A 186 8.26 -7.89 14.65
CA LEU A 186 9.14 -8.25 13.54
C LEU A 186 10.15 -9.36 13.89
N THR A 187 10.50 -9.53 15.16
CA THR A 187 11.46 -10.55 15.59
C THR A 187 10.84 -11.84 16.09
N GLN A 188 9.53 -11.86 16.42
CA GLN A 188 8.80 -13.05 16.87
C GLN A 188 8.44 -14.02 15.73
N GLU A 189 8.19 -13.52 14.52
CA GLU A 189 7.84 -14.34 13.35
C GLU A 189 8.99 -15.26 12.85
N ASN A 190 10.14 -15.24 13.50
CA ASN A 190 11.32 -16.03 13.13
C ASN A 190 11.66 -17.12 14.17
N LYS A 191 10.72 -17.54 15.00
CA LYS A 191 10.83 -18.72 15.87
C LYS A 191 9.85 -19.79 15.40
#